data_b414a23e804bbd59c8c69b0b21ba8e5a
#
_entry.id   b414a23e804bbd59c8c69b0b21ba8e5a
#
_cell.length_a   1.000
_cell.length_b   1.000
_cell.length_c   1.000
_cell.angle_alpha   90.00
_cell.angle_beta   90.00
_cell.angle_gamma   90.00
#
_symmetry.space_group_name_H-M   'P 1'
#
loop_
_entity.id
_entity.type
_entity.pdbx_description
1 polymer ?
#
loop_
_entity_poly.entity_id
_entity_poly.type
_entity_poly.pdbx_seq_one_letter_code
_entity_poly.pdbx_strand_id
1 'polypeptide(L)'
;DPSIALNNKGVDIDENAVRITSYYGEGYSYFSCGADNKWNERVLAVSKENGINTYACEGGSTNESYWNATVVVKGSNFIAEDIIFENSFNQYISAKEADDVLINEKGDNPSATKVENGLIRPKTLYSTEVQDKKYVERAAAIAIIGDRAVLNHCAVVGRQDSFYGHVKVRVACYKCELYGATDYIFGSQDMIVYDSKLVMNTSDDKNDQAYLIALKAPSYKGSLFMNCTVTSTTPGIN
;
A
#
# COMPACT_ATOMS: atom_id res chain seq x y z
N ASP A 1 -2.95 11.83 -16.29
CA ASP A 1 -1.75 11.08 -16.69
C ASP A 1 -0.98 10.69 -15.43
N PRO A 2 -0.99 9.42 -15.00
CA PRO A 2 -0.34 9.00 -13.77
C PRO A 2 1.19 9.17 -13.79
N SER A 3 1.81 9.28 -14.95
CA SER A 3 3.26 9.44 -15.07
C SER A 3 3.78 10.81 -14.62
N ILE A 4 2.89 11.77 -14.38
CA ILE A 4 3.26 13.16 -14.09
C ILE A 4 3.08 13.50 -12.61
N ALA A 5 2.32 12.70 -11.91
CA ALA A 5 1.69 13.10 -10.67
C ALA A 5 2.60 13.09 -9.44
N LEU A 6 3.74 12.41 -9.48
CA LEU A 6 4.49 12.15 -8.25
C LEU A 6 5.73 13.03 -8.15
N ASN A 7 5.92 13.66 -7.01
CA ASN A 7 7.16 14.35 -6.67
C ASN A 7 8.24 13.36 -6.19
N ASN A 8 9.42 13.86 -5.85
CA ASN A 8 10.54 13.06 -5.35
C ASN A 8 10.28 12.35 -4.00
N LYS A 9 9.16 12.59 -3.35
CA LYS A 9 8.69 11.89 -2.15
C LYS A 9 7.65 10.82 -2.48
N GLY A 10 7.29 10.63 -3.74
CA GLY A 10 6.24 9.72 -4.17
C GLY A 10 4.83 10.24 -3.88
N VAL A 11 4.67 11.50 -3.55
CA VAL A 11 3.36 12.10 -3.28
C VAL A 11 2.79 12.69 -4.56
N ASP A 12 1.53 12.40 -4.83
CA ASP A 12 0.80 12.97 -5.96
C ASP A 12 0.65 14.49 -5.80
N ILE A 13 1.06 15.21 -6.83
CA ILE A 13 0.97 16.66 -6.90
C ILE A 13 0.10 17.17 -8.05
N ASP A 14 -0.45 16.27 -8.87
CA ASP A 14 -1.35 16.60 -9.97
C ASP A 14 -2.80 16.46 -9.52
N GLU A 15 -3.47 17.58 -9.34
CA GLU A 15 -4.88 17.61 -8.93
C GLU A 15 -5.84 16.99 -9.96
N ASN A 16 -5.39 16.84 -11.20
CA ASN A 16 -6.20 16.27 -12.28
C ASN A 16 -5.96 14.75 -12.47
N ALA A 17 -4.99 14.17 -11.77
CA ALA A 17 -4.75 12.75 -11.87
C ALA A 17 -5.89 11.95 -11.22
N VAL A 18 -6.34 10.90 -11.90
CA VAL A 18 -7.30 9.97 -11.32
C VAL A 18 -6.61 9.09 -10.30
N ARG A 19 -6.88 9.36 -9.02
CA ARG A 19 -6.27 8.65 -7.90
C ARG A 19 -7.30 7.99 -7.01
N ILE A 20 -7.11 6.70 -6.77
CA ILE A 20 -7.88 5.94 -5.79
C ILE A 20 -6.98 5.77 -4.57
N THR A 21 -7.34 6.39 -3.46
CA THR A 21 -6.51 6.44 -2.26
C THR A 21 -7.25 6.04 -1.00
N SER A 22 -6.52 5.41 -0.10
CA SER A 22 -6.91 5.09 1.26
C SER A 22 -5.69 5.33 2.17
N TYR A 23 -5.86 5.19 3.48
CA TYR A 23 -4.83 5.48 4.47
C TYR A 23 -4.81 4.43 5.60
N TYR A 24 -5.18 3.19 5.29
CA TYR A 24 -5.18 2.12 6.26
C TYR A 24 -3.85 1.36 6.25
N GLY A 25 -3.11 1.48 7.34
CA GLY A 25 -2.03 0.57 7.67
C GLY A 25 -2.55 -0.68 8.39
N GLU A 26 -1.72 -1.70 8.52
CA GLU A 26 -2.14 -2.95 9.13
C GLU A 26 -2.50 -2.81 10.61
N GLY A 27 -1.82 -1.95 11.35
CA GLY A 27 -2.10 -1.65 12.74
C GLY A 27 -3.48 -1.09 13.02
N TYR A 28 -4.16 -0.55 12.03
CA TYR A 28 -5.54 -0.10 12.18
C TYR A 28 -6.49 -1.22 12.57
N SER A 29 -6.25 -2.44 12.16
CA SER A 29 -7.07 -3.58 12.55
C SER A 29 -7.07 -3.79 14.05
N TYR A 30 -5.91 -3.69 14.65
CA TYR A 30 -5.72 -3.84 16.09
C TYR A 30 -6.38 -2.73 16.90
N PHE A 31 -6.13 -1.48 16.51
CA PHE A 31 -6.64 -0.33 17.27
C PHE A 31 -8.12 -0.02 17.03
N SER A 32 -8.71 -0.58 16.00
CA SER A 32 -10.16 -0.46 15.76
C SER A 32 -10.97 -1.45 16.57
N CYS A 33 -10.37 -2.53 17.01
CA CYS A 33 -11.07 -3.57 17.76
C CYS A 33 -11.50 -3.07 19.14
N GLY A 34 -12.72 -3.41 19.53
CA GLY A 34 -13.26 -3.08 20.85
C GLY A 34 -13.57 -1.61 21.07
N ALA A 35 -13.17 -0.73 20.20
CA ALA A 35 -13.50 0.67 20.28
C ALA A 35 -14.87 0.94 19.66
N ASP A 36 -15.67 1.73 20.36
CA ASP A 36 -16.94 2.20 19.82
C ASP A 36 -16.71 3.45 18.97
N ASN A 37 -16.32 3.23 17.72
CA ASN A 37 -16.10 4.34 16.81
C ASN A 37 -16.27 3.93 15.34
N LYS A 38 -16.28 4.90 14.47
CA LYS A 38 -16.50 4.74 13.04
C LYS A 38 -15.49 3.85 12.31
N TRP A 39 -14.31 3.68 12.87
CA TRP A 39 -13.28 2.84 12.31
C TRP A 39 -13.62 1.37 12.36
N ASN A 40 -14.16 0.92 13.49
CA ASN A 40 -14.51 -0.47 13.68
C ASN A 40 -15.45 -0.98 12.61
N GLU A 41 -16.51 -0.25 12.33
CA GLU A 41 -17.51 -0.66 11.35
C GLU A 41 -16.92 -0.75 9.95
N ARG A 42 -16.17 0.26 9.53
CA ARG A 42 -15.56 0.29 8.19
C ARG A 42 -14.51 -0.78 8.01
N VAL A 43 -13.60 -0.87 8.94
CA VAL A 43 -12.51 -1.85 8.89
C VAL A 43 -13.05 -3.27 8.93
N LEU A 44 -14.01 -3.55 9.78
CA LEU A 44 -14.65 -4.87 9.85
C LEU A 44 -15.44 -5.18 8.57
N ALA A 45 -16.13 -4.21 7.98
CA ALA A 45 -16.83 -4.39 6.72
C ALA A 45 -15.87 -4.75 5.58
N VAL A 46 -14.79 -3.98 5.41
CA VAL A 46 -13.77 -4.24 4.39
C VAL A 46 -13.14 -5.61 4.58
N SER A 47 -12.81 -5.98 5.80
CA SER A 47 -12.23 -7.29 6.09
C SER A 47 -13.18 -8.43 5.77
N LYS A 48 -14.44 -8.29 6.17
CA LYS A 48 -15.48 -9.28 5.88
C LYS A 48 -15.69 -9.44 4.38
N GLU A 49 -15.73 -8.37 3.63
CA GLU A 49 -15.81 -8.39 2.17
C GLU A 49 -14.62 -9.12 1.54
N ASN A 50 -13.45 -9.01 2.14
CA ASN A 50 -12.24 -9.67 1.69
C ASN A 50 -12.09 -11.12 2.18
N GLY A 51 -13.10 -11.64 2.86
CA GLY A 51 -13.12 -13.01 3.35
C GLY A 51 -12.35 -13.22 4.66
N ILE A 52 -11.97 -12.14 5.33
CA ILE A 52 -11.30 -12.18 6.62
C ILE A 52 -12.39 -12.11 7.70
N ASN A 53 -12.71 -13.23 8.29
CA ASN A 53 -13.82 -13.33 9.25
C ASN A 53 -13.41 -13.18 10.70
N THR A 54 -12.12 -13.18 10.98
CA THR A 54 -11.60 -13.09 12.34
C THR A 54 -10.65 -11.91 12.44
N TYR A 55 -11.08 -10.93 13.18
CA TYR A 55 -10.23 -9.88 13.68
C TYR A 55 -9.57 -10.35 14.96
N ALA A 56 -8.29 -10.56 14.93
CA ALA A 56 -7.54 -10.66 16.15
C ALA A 56 -7.35 -9.24 16.68
N CYS A 57 -8.17 -8.84 17.63
CA CYS A 57 -7.92 -7.65 18.41
C CYS A 57 -6.64 -7.76 19.26
N GLU A 58 -6.05 -8.92 19.27
CA GLU A 58 -4.81 -9.26 19.94
C GLU A 58 -3.71 -9.44 18.90
N GLY A 59 -2.84 -8.47 18.78
CA GLY A 59 -1.64 -8.61 17.95
C GLY A 59 -1.77 -8.26 16.47
N GLY A 60 -2.79 -7.54 16.09
CA GLY A 60 -2.83 -6.67 14.93
C GLY A 60 -2.73 -7.27 13.54
N SER A 61 -2.31 -8.47 13.40
CA SER A 61 -2.07 -9.04 12.09
C SER A 61 -3.06 -10.15 11.81
N THR A 62 -3.95 -9.89 10.89
CA THR A 62 -4.51 -10.99 10.13
C THR A 62 -3.37 -11.53 9.26
N ASN A 63 -3.28 -12.84 9.09
CA ASN A 63 -2.26 -13.44 8.23
C ASN A 63 -2.39 -13.04 6.74
N GLU A 64 -3.30 -12.16 6.41
CA GLU A 64 -3.67 -11.73 5.07
C GLU A 64 -3.30 -10.26 4.88
N SER A 65 -2.10 -9.99 4.43
CA SER A 65 -1.55 -8.63 4.27
C SER A 65 -2.29 -7.72 3.28
N TYR A 66 -3.38 -8.16 2.69
CA TYR A 66 -4.14 -7.38 1.74
C TYR A 66 -5.48 -6.86 2.26
N TRP A 67 -5.85 -7.14 3.49
CA TRP A 67 -7.14 -6.71 4.03
C TRP A 67 -7.31 -5.18 3.98
N ASN A 68 -6.22 -4.46 4.15
CA ASN A 68 -6.16 -3.01 4.16
C ASN A 68 -5.82 -2.39 2.81
N ALA A 69 -5.75 -3.19 1.76
CA ALA A 69 -5.48 -2.68 0.42
C ALA A 69 -6.52 -1.62 0.02
N THR A 70 -6.05 -0.54 -0.59
CA THR A 70 -6.93 0.52 -1.07
C THR A 70 -7.94 -0.02 -2.09
N VAL A 71 -7.47 -0.90 -2.97
CA VAL A 71 -8.32 -1.59 -3.95
C VAL A 71 -8.07 -3.09 -3.90
N VAL A 72 -9.13 -3.88 -3.80
CA VAL A 72 -9.07 -5.34 -3.88
C VAL A 72 -9.82 -5.80 -5.13
N VAL A 73 -9.10 -6.44 -6.05
CA VAL A 73 -9.64 -6.94 -7.31
C VAL A 73 -9.87 -8.44 -7.19
N LYS A 74 -11.13 -8.85 -7.03
CA LYS A 74 -11.54 -10.27 -6.97
C LYS A 74 -11.98 -10.83 -8.32
N GLY A 75 -12.42 -9.95 -9.23
CA GLY A 75 -12.84 -10.34 -10.56
C GLY A 75 -11.67 -10.72 -11.46
N SER A 76 -11.84 -11.76 -12.26
CA SER A 76 -10.88 -12.11 -13.32
C SER A 76 -11.05 -11.23 -14.55
N ASN A 77 -9.98 -11.12 -15.36
CA ASN A 77 -9.94 -10.29 -16.57
C ASN A 77 -10.08 -8.79 -16.26
N PHE A 78 -9.54 -8.35 -15.15
CA PHE A 78 -9.51 -6.94 -14.78
C PHE A 78 -8.53 -6.16 -15.64
N ILE A 79 -8.95 -4.99 -16.09
CA ILE A 79 -8.08 -4.05 -16.82
C ILE A 79 -8.23 -2.68 -16.15
N ALA A 80 -7.10 -2.07 -15.83
CA ALA A 80 -7.03 -0.68 -15.42
C ALA A 80 -6.10 0.09 -16.35
N GLU A 81 -6.46 1.32 -16.63
CA GLU A 81 -5.69 2.22 -17.50
C GLU A 81 -5.73 3.64 -16.93
N ASP A 82 -4.58 4.30 -16.91
CA ASP A 82 -4.41 5.69 -16.47
C ASP A 82 -4.88 5.98 -15.05
N ILE A 83 -4.66 5.07 -14.11
CA ILE A 83 -5.09 5.18 -12.71
C ILE A 83 -3.88 5.13 -11.77
N ILE A 84 -3.90 5.99 -10.75
CA ILE A 84 -3.02 5.90 -9.58
C ILE A 84 -3.76 5.15 -8.48
N PHE A 85 -3.22 4.01 -8.07
CA PHE A 85 -3.62 3.28 -6.88
C PHE A 85 -2.66 3.65 -5.76
N GLU A 86 -3.16 4.20 -4.67
CA GLU A 86 -2.32 4.68 -3.58
C GLU A 86 -2.83 4.20 -2.22
N ASN A 87 -1.90 3.78 -1.36
CA ASN A 87 -2.15 3.78 0.06
C ASN A 87 -1.28 4.88 0.70
N SER A 88 -1.93 5.93 1.17
CA SER A 88 -1.23 7.11 1.69
C SER A 88 -0.65 6.91 3.09
N PHE A 89 -0.95 5.81 3.77
CA PHE A 89 -0.53 5.55 5.15
C PHE A 89 0.98 5.78 5.35
N ASN A 90 1.79 5.26 4.45
CA ASN A 90 3.25 5.36 4.52
C ASN A 90 3.82 6.51 3.68
N GLN A 91 2.98 7.39 3.14
CA GLN A 91 3.39 8.45 2.24
C GLN A 91 3.29 9.82 2.89
N TYR A 92 2.12 10.15 3.38
CA TYR A 92 1.81 11.44 4.00
C TYR A 92 0.51 11.33 4.81
N ILE A 93 0.30 12.28 5.69
CA ILE A 93 -0.98 12.38 6.41
C ILE A 93 -2.01 13.05 5.50
N SER A 94 -2.96 12.30 5.03
CA SER A 94 -4.07 12.81 4.22
C SER A 94 -5.05 13.62 5.09
N ALA A 95 -5.82 14.52 4.47
CA ALA A 95 -6.84 15.27 5.19
C ALA A 95 -7.83 14.35 5.92
N LYS A 96 -8.20 13.25 5.26
CA LYS A 96 -9.09 12.26 5.84
C LYS A 96 -8.49 11.53 7.03
N GLU A 97 -7.19 11.23 7.00
CA GLU A 97 -6.48 10.65 8.14
C GLU A 97 -6.33 11.67 9.28
N ALA A 98 -6.02 12.92 8.95
CA ALA A 98 -5.88 13.99 9.95
C ALA A 98 -7.18 14.24 10.73
N ASP A 99 -8.31 14.15 10.05
CA ASP A 99 -9.64 14.35 10.65
C ASP A 99 -10.15 13.11 11.42
N ASP A 100 -9.55 11.96 11.19
CA ASP A 100 -9.98 10.75 11.87
C ASP A 100 -9.44 10.67 13.29
N VAL A 101 -10.33 10.25 14.18
CA VAL A 101 -10.02 10.00 15.58
C VAL A 101 -9.99 8.50 15.81
N LEU A 102 -8.86 7.98 16.25
CA LEU A 102 -8.76 6.61 16.72
C LEU A 102 -8.92 6.61 18.24
N ILE A 103 -9.87 5.83 18.68
CA ILE A 103 -10.06 5.53 20.10
C ILE A 103 -9.47 4.14 20.32
N ASN A 104 -8.57 4.01 21.26
CA ASN A 104 -8.06 2.70 21.61
C ASN A 104 -9.06 1.94 22.49
N GLU A 105 -8.86 0.64 22.62
CA GLU A 105 -9.72 -0.23 23.42
C GLU A 105 -9.83 0.17 24.90
N LYS A 106 -8.91 0.97 25.42
CA LYS A 106 -8.91 1.46 26.79
C LYS A 106 -9.67 2.78 26.97
N GLY A 107 -10.28 3.28 25.89
CA GLY A 107 -10.97 4.56 25.91
C GLY A 107 -10.04 5.78 25.91
N ASP A 108 -8.73 5.59 25.93
CA ASP A 108 -7.81 6.69 25.67
C ASP A 108 -8.03 7.14 24.23
N ASN A 109 -8.19 8.42 24.04
CA ASN A 109 -8.28 8.99 22.71
C ASN A 109 -6.88 9.41 22.26
N PRO A 110 -6.10 8.55 21.63
CA PRO A 110 -4.89 9.02 21.01
C PRO A 110 -5.31 9.93 19.87
N SER A 111 -4.95 11.17 19.95
CA SER A 111 -5.07 12.09 18.81
C SER A 111 -4.24 11.63 17.59
N ALA A 112 -3.75 10.42 17.62
CA ALA A 112 -2.88 9.88 16.61
C ALA A 112 -3.01 8.36 16.50
N THR A 113 -2.84 7.84 15.31
CA THR A 113 -2.77 6.41 15.03
C THR A 113 -1.51 5.83 15.62
N LYS A 114 -1.60 4.70 16.31
CA LYS A 114 -0.44 3.90 16.65
C LYS A 114 -0.10 2.97 15.50
N VAL A 115 1.16 2.80 15.26
CA VAL A 115 1.68 1.75 14.37
C VAL A 115 1.88 0.44 15.14
N GLU A 116 2.13 -0.65 14.44
CA GLU A 116 2.26 -1.99 15.01
C GLU A 116 3.27 -2.07 16.17
N ASN A 117 4.35 -1.30 16.12
CA ASN A 117 5.36 -1.23 17.20
C ASN A 117 4.96 -0.34 18.38
N GLY A 118 3.73 0.16 18.42
CA GLY A 118 3.22 1.01 19.49
C GLY A 118 3.60 2.49 19.40
N LEU A 119 4.36 2.91 18.39
CA LEU A 119 4.67 4.33 18.19
C LEU A 119 3.43 5.10 17.74
N ILE A 120 3.37 6.35 18.12
CA ILE A 120 2.29 7.27 17.75
C ILE A 120 2.71 8.01 16.48
N ARG A 121 1.89 7.91 15.43
CA ARG A 121 2.11 8.63 14.19
C ARG A 121 1.80 10.11 14.37
N PRO A 122 2.56 11.01 13.70
CA PRO A 122 2.19 12.42 13.62
C PRO A 122 0.83 12.55 12.91
N LYS A 123 0.10 13.62 13.21
CA LYS A 123 -1.18 13.95 12.56
C LYS A 123 -1.18 15.29 11.85
N THR A 124 -0.03 15.85 11.63
CA THR A 124 0.08 17.09 10.85
C THR A 124 -0.28 16.83 9.40
N LEU A 125 -1.29 17.51 8.92
CA LEU A 125 -1.74 17.42 7.53
C LEU A 125 -0.57 17.57 6.55
N TYR A 126 -0.51 16.67 5.58
CA TYR A 126 0.54 16.57 4.57
C TYR A 126 1.96 16.31 5.10
N SER A 127 2.11 15.98 6.37
CA SER A 127 3.40 15.54 6.89
C SER A 127 3.88 14.27 6.19
N THR A 128 5.12 14.28 5.73
CA THR A 128 5.82 13.12 5.15
C THR A 128 6.73 12.44 6.17
N GLU A 129 6.73 12.85 7.43
CA GLU A 129 7.50 12.20 8.50
C GLU A 129 7.14 10.71 8.65
N VAL A 130 5.94 10.35 8.27
CA VAL A 130 5.45 8.96 8.25
C VAL A 130 6.22 8.05 7.29
N GLN A 131 7.07 8.61 6.46
CA GLN A 131 7.99 7.84 5.60
C GLN A 131 9.21 7.32 6.36
N ASP A 132 9.48 7.81 7.57
CA ASP A 132 10.53 7.24 8.42
C ASP A 132 10.19 5.78 8.76
N LYS A 133 11.18 4.89 8.64
CA LYS A 133 11.03 3.44 8.87
C LYS A 133 10.31 3.07 10.16
N LYS A 134 10.45 3.88 11.20
CA LYS A 134 9.78 3.62 12.49
C LYS A 134 8.26 3.70 12.42
N TYR A 135 7.70 4.38 11.41
CA TYR A 135 6.26 4.53 11.20
C TYR A 135 5.73 3.70 10.04
N VAL A 136 6.60 3.05 9.29
CA VAL A 136 6.22 2.26 8.12
C VAL A 136 5.71 0.90 8.55
N GLU A 137 4.57 0.49 7.97
CA GLU A 137 4.01 -0.84 8.12
C GLU A 137 3.31 -1.27 6.83
N ARG A 138 2.85 -2.51 6.77
CA ARG A 138 2.15 -3.06 5.60
C ARG A 138 0.93 -2.22 5.26
N ALA A 139 0.89 -1.72 4.04
CA ALA A 139 -0.18 -0.83 3.56
C ALA A 139 -0.31 -0.93 2.04
N ALA A 140 -0.99 -1.97 1.58
CA ALA A 140 -1.13 -2.25 0.16
C ALA A 140 -1.97 -1.18 -0.55
N ALA A 141 -1.52 -0.77 -1.72
CA ALA A 141 -2.28 0.11 -2.61
C ALA A 141 -3.28 -0.69 -3.46
N ILE A 142 -2.85 -1.85 -3.95
CA ILE A 142 -3.71 -2.74 -4.73
C ILE A 142 -3.44 -4.21 -4.38
N ALA A 143 -4.50 -4.99 -4.30
CA ALA A 143 -4.44 -6.44 -4.14
C ALA A 143 -5.19 -7.13 -5.28
N ILE A 144 -4.50 -7.97 -6.04
CA ILE A 144 -5.06 -8.74 -7.15
C ILE A 144 -5.31 -10.17 -6.69
N ILE A 145 -6.57 -10.52 -6.58
CA ILE A 145 -7.05 -11.84 -6.17
C ILE A 145 -7.59 -12.63 -7.37
N GLY A 146 -8.17 -11.91 -8.34
CA GLY A 146 -8.70 -12.49 -9.57
C GLY A 146 -7.63 -12.70 -10.63
N ASP A 147 -7.74 -13.78 -11.39
CA ASP A 147 -6.78 -14.13 -12.44
C ASP A 147 -6.89 -13.24 -13.68
N ARG A 148 -5.77 -12.99 -14.34
CA ARG A 148 -5.62 -12.18 -15.58
C ARG A 148 -5.96 -10.72 -15.37
N ALA A 149 -5.17 -10.06 -14.55
CA ALA A 149 -5.20 -8.61 -14.43
C ALA A 149 -4.20 -7.94 -15.36
N VAL A 150 -4.57 -6.80 -15.92
CA VAL A 150 -3.70 -5.94 -16.71
C VAL A 150 -3.77 -4.53 -16.14
N LEU A 151 -2.61 -3.98 -15.81
CA LEU A 151 -2.43 -2.58 -15.50
C LEU A 151 -1.67 -1.94 -16.67
N ASN A 152 -2.29 -0.96 -17.32
CA ASN A 152 -1.72 -0.25 -18.43
C ASN A 152 -1.56 1.22 -18.06
N HIS A 153 -0.33 1.74 -18.08
CA HIS A 153 -0.02 3.13 -17.75
C HIS A 153 -0.61 3.56 -16.39
N CYS A 154 -0.47 2.69 -15.38
CA CYS A 154 -0.94 2.90 -14.03
C CYS A 154 0.24 3.18 -13.09
N ALA A 155 -0.02 3.87 -11.98
CA ALA A 155 0.90 3.94 -10.86
C ALA A 155 0.37 3.16 -9.66
N VAL A 156 1.26 2.43 -8.97
CA VAL A 156 0.96 1.79 -7.69
C VAL A 156 1.88 2.40 -6.66
N VAL A 157 1.31 3.11 -5.70
CA VAL A 157 2.06 3.96 -4.77
C VAL A 157 1.85 3.52 -3.34
N GLY A 158 2.92 3.13 -2.73
CA GLY A 158 2.99 2.73 -1.32
C GLY A 158 4.44 2.65 -0.88
N ARG A 159 4.69 2.03 0.26
CA ARG A 159 6.05 1.79 0.75
C ARG A 159 6.28 0.33 1.11
N GLN A 160 5.51 -0.25 2.02
CA GLN A 160 5.59 -1.66 2.35
C GLN A 160 4.40 -2.41 1.79
N ASP A 161 4.65 -3.53 1.11
CA ASP A 161 3.63 -4.41 0.51
C ASP A 161 2.70 -3.69 -0.48
N SER A 162 3.21 -2.72 -1.24
CA SER A 162 2.39 -1.81 -2.06
C SER A 162 1.51 -2.53 -3.09
N PHE A 163 2.05 -3.56 -3.74
CA PHE A 163 1.35 -4.41 -4.69
C PHE A 163 1.28 -5.84 -4.17
N TYR A 164 0.08 -6.36 -4.00
CA TYR A 164 -0.14 -7.77 -3.65
C TYR A 164 -0.79 -8.54 -4.79
N GLY A 165 -0.23 -9.72 -5.08
CA GLY A 165 -0.85 -10.69 -6.00
C GLY A 165 -1.04 -12.05 -5.32
N HIS A 166 -2.25 -12.57 -5.40
CA HIS A 166 -2.59 -13.86 -4.80
C HIS A 166 -2.00 -15.04 -5.58
N VAL A 167 -1.98 -16.22 -4.97
CA VAL A 167 -1.55 -17.46 -5.62
C VAL A 167 -2.42 -17.79 -6.83
N LYS A 168 -1.82 -18.30 -7.90
CA LYS A 168 -2.48 -18.65 -9.18
C LYS A 168 -3.04 -17.46 -9.96
N VAL A 169 -2.61 -16.27 -9.65
CA VAL A 169 -3.00 -15.05 -10.35
C VAL A 169 -1.92 -14.69 -11.38
N ARG A 170 -2.36 -14.31 -12.56
CA ARG A 170 -1.50 -13.76 -13.62
C ARG A 170 -1.72 -12.28 -13.73
N VAL A 171 -0.63 -11.53 -13.72
CA VAL A 171 -0.66 -10.07 -13.81
C VAL A 171 0.27 -9.60 -14.91
N ALA A 172 -0.16 -8.61 -15.67
CA ALA A 172 0.69 -7.88 -16.58
C ALA A 172 0.64 -6.39 -16.25
N CYS A 173 1.81 -5.79 -16.09
CA CYS A 173 1.98 -4.34 -15.96
C CYS A 173 2.72 -3.82 -17.18
N TYR A 174 2.14 -2.87 -17.88
CA TYR A 174 2.71 -2.24 -19.07
C TYR A 174 2.77 -0.73 -18.90
N LYS A 175 3.94 -0.15 -19.08
CA LYS A 175 4.22 1.28 -18.88
C LYS A 175 3.77 1.81 -17.51
N CYS A 176 3.89 0.96 -16.50
CA CYS A 176 3.50 1.29 -15.13
C CYS A 176 4.65 1.91 -14.34
N GLU A 177 4.29 2.57 -13.25
CA GLU A 177 5.22 3.01 -12.22
C GLU A 177 4.88 2.30 -10.91
N LEU A 178 5.78 1.46 -10.40
CA LEU A 178 5.59 0.71 -9.16
C LEU A 178 6.50 1.28 -8.08
N TYR A 179 5.89 1.86 -7.06
CA TYR A 179 6.57 2.54 -5.96
C TYR A 179 6.55 1.73 -4.68
N GLY A 180 7.68 1.64 -4.02
CA GLY A 180 7.75 1.03 -2.71
C GLY A 180 9.15 0.98 -2.11
N ALA A 181 9.22 0.59 -0.86
CA ALA A 181 10.48 0.42 -0.13
C ALA A 181 10.67 -1.03 0.30
N THR A 182 9.73 -1.59 1.06
CA THR A 182 9.86 -2.95 1.59
C THR A 182 8.85 -3.84 0.90
N ASP A 183 9.34 -4.91 0.26
CA ASP A 183 8.52 -5.98 -0.32
C ASP A 183 7.38 -5.44 -1.22
N TYR A 184 7.69 -4.39 -1.99
CA TYR A 184 6.63 -3.62 -2.63
C TYR A 184 5.95 -4.32 -3.82
N ILE A 185 6.52 -5.42 -4.30
CA ILE A 185 5.82 -6.43 -5.11
C ILE A 185 5.79 -7.71 -4.28
N PHE A 186 4.65 -8.00 -3.70
CA PHE A 186 4.48 -9.02 -2.68
C PHE A 186 3.43 -10.06 -3.10
N GLY A 187 3.58 -11.28 -2.63
CA GLY A 187 2.59 -12.33 -2.85
C GLY A 187 3.10 -13.56 -3.60
N SER A 188 2.27 -14.17 -4.43
CA SER A 188 2.57 -15.45 -5.09
C SER A 188 2.10 -15.49 -6.55
N GLN A 189 1.94 -14.33 -7.15
CA GLN A 189 1.48 -14.18 -8.53
C GLN A 189 2.55 -14.57 -9.55
N ASP A 190 2.11 -15.00 -10.74
CA ASP A 190 2.90 -14.95 -11.96
C ASP A 190 2.75 -13.57 -12.58
N MET A 191 3.87 -12.87 -12.82
CA MET A 191 3.82 -11.47 -13.20
C MET A 191 4.76 -11.15 -14.36
N ILE A 192 4.30 -10.32 -15.28
CA ILE A 192 5.13 -9.67 -16.30
C ILE A 192 5.05 -8.17 -16.08
N VAL A 193 6.21 -7.54 -15.94
CA VAL A 193 6.34 -6.08 -15.88
C VAL A 193 7.16 -5.65 -17.09
N TYR A 194 6.57 -4.89 -17.99
CA TYR A 194 7.18 -4.51 -19.23
C TYR A 194 7.16 -2.99 -19.43
N ASP A 195 8.28 -2.44 -19.91
CA ASP A 195 8.46 -1.01 -20.25
C ASP A 195 8.02 -0.08 -19.10
N SER A 196 8.41 -0.42 -17.87
CA SER A 196 7.89 0.17 -16.64
C SER A 196 9.01 0.71 -15.75
N LYS A 197 8.64 1.53 -14.78
CA LYS A 197 9.56 2.01 -13.74
C LYS A 197 9.32 1.30 -12.42
N LEU A 198 10.40 0.88 -11.79
CA LEU A 198 10.46 0.31 -10.46
C LEU A 198 11.10 1.35 -9.56
N VAL A 199 10.30 2.01 -8.74
CA VAL A 199 10.71 3.21 -8.02
C VAL A 199 10.90 2.91 -6.54
N MET A 200 12.12 3.06 -6.07
CA MET A 200 12.42 3.00 -4.65
C MET A 200 11.82 4.24 -3.97
N ASN A 201 10.77 4.03 -3.21
CA ASN A 201 10.08 5.08 -2.47
C ASN A 201 10.46 4.98 -0.99
N THR A 202 11.74 5.23 -0.72
CA THR A 202 12.34 5.16 0.62
C THR A 202 12.25 6.50 1.36
N SER A 203 12.77 6.53 2.59
CA SER A 203 12.96 7.76 3.35
C SER A 203 14.01 8.67 2.68
N ASP A 204 14.21 9.87 3.22
CA ASP A 204 15.27 10.79 2.76
C ASP A 204 16.69 10.31 3.11
N ASP A 205 16.82 9.24 3.87
CA ASP A 205 18.13 8.66 4.20
C ASP A 205 18.72 7.98 2.97
N LYS A 206 19.83 8.51 2.47
CA LYS A 206 20.56 7.94 1.32
C LYS A 206 21.11 6.52 1.57
N ASN A 207 21.15 6.06 2.81
CA ASN A 207 21.56 4.71 3.16
C ASN A 207 20.35 3.75 3.28
N ASP A 208 19.15 4.24 3.03
CA ASP A 208 17.96 3.40 3.05
C ASP A 208 17.99 2.37 1.92
N GLN A 209 17.29 1.26 2.12
CA GLN A 209 17.27 0.14 1.20
C GLN A 209 15.84 -0.17 0.80
N ALA A 210 15.68 -0.57 -0.45
CA ALA A 210 14.40 -1.09 -0.92
C ALA A 210 14.52 -2.58 -1.28
N TYR A 211 13.46 -3.30 -0.99
CA TYR A 211 13.28 -4.70 -1.35
C TYR A 211 12.18 -4.77 -2.41
N LEU A 212 12.58 -5.03 -3.65
CA LEU A 212 11.69 -4.98 -4.81
C LEU A 212 10.56 -6.01 -4.70
N ILE A 213 10.91 -7.23 -4.35
CA ILE A 213 9.98 -8.36 -4.45
C ILE A 213 10.13 -9.33 -3.26
N ALA A 214 8.99 -9.76 -2.73
CA ALA A 214 8.91 -10.82 -1.72
C ALA A 214 7.86 -11.85 -2.11
N LEU A 215 8.28 -12.93 -2.74
CA LEU A 215 7.38 -14.02 -3.10
C LEU A 215 7.16 -14.94 -1.90
N LYS A 216 5.91 -15.10 -1.49
CA LYS A 216 5.53 -15.84 -0.27
C LYS A 216 5.42 -17.35 -0.47
N ALA A 217 5.13 -17.78 -1.67
CA ALA A 217 5.02 -19.20 -2.00
C ALA A 217 5.49 -19.43 -3.43
N PRO A 218 5.81 -20.66 -3.83
CA PRO A 218 6.21 -20.88 -5.20
C PRO A 218 5.10 -20.43 -6.15
N SER A 219 5.36 -19.38 -6.88
CA SER A 219 4.60 -19.07 -8.07
C SER A 219 4.85 -20.19 -9.09
N TYR A 220 3.94 -20.41 -10.00
CA TYR A 220 4.13 -21.44 -11.01
C TYR A 220 5.24 -21.10 -12.01
N LYS A 221 5.42 -19.82 -12.29
CA LYS A 221 6.35 -19.31 -13.29
C LYS A 221 7.24 -18.18 -12.81
N GLY A 222 6.81 -17.42 -11.81
CA GLY A 222 7.57 -16.31 -11.25
C GLY A 222 7.25 -14.95 -11.89
N SER A 223 8.18 -14.02 -11.69
CA SER A 223 8.04 -12.65 -12.19
C SER A 223 9.12 -12.35 -13.23
N LEU A 224 8.72 -11.74 -14.33
CA LEU A 224 9.59 -11.30 -15.42
C LEU A 224 9.55 -9.78 -15.56
N PHE A 225 10.72 -9.17 -15.47
CA PHE A 225 10.90 -7.73 -15.69
C PHE A 225 11.64 -7.52 -17.00
N MET A 226 11.03 -6.80 -17.92
CA MET A 226 11.61 -6.54 -19.25
C MET A 226 11.54 -5.05 -19.58
N ASN A 227 12.63 -4.51 -20.07
CA ASN A 227 12.74 -3.09 -20.43
C ASN A 227 12.32 -2.15 -19.29
N CYS A 228 12.65 -2.52 -18.06
CA CYS A 228 12.31 -1.74 -16.88
C CYS A 228 13.47 -0.86 -16.44
N THR A 229 13.15 0.32 -15.92
CA THR A 229 14.12 1.21 -15.27
C THR A 229 13.93 1.12 -13.75
N VAL A 230 15.02 0.96 -13.02
CA VAL A 230 15.04 1.08 -11.57
C VAL A 230 15.50 2.48 -11.20
N THR A 231 14.74 3.17 -10.36
CA THR A 231 15.05 4.54 -9.92
C THR A 231 14.63 4.76 -8.47
N SER A 232 14.83 5.95 -7.95
CA SER A 232 14.50 6.29 -6.56
C SER A 232 13.88 7.67 -6.46
N THR A 233 12.99 7.86 -5.49
CA THR A 233 12.49 9.19 -5.09
C THR A 233 13.44 9.89 -4.11
N THR A 234 14.41 9.18 -3.54
CA THR A 234 15.38 9.75 -2.60
C THR A 234 16.42 10.56 -3.36
N PRO A 235 16.61 11.85 -3.05
CA PRO A 235 17.57 12.69 -3.73
C PRO A 235 18.99 12.14 -3.66
N GLY A 236 19.69 12.13 -4.81
CA GLY A 236 21.08 11.70 -4.91
C GLY A 236 21.32 10.19 -4.96
N ILE A 237 20.25 9.39 -5.05
CA ILE A 237 20.33 7.95 -5.36
C ILE A 237 19.80 7.77 -6.78
N ASN A 238 20.69 7.33 -7.67
CA ASN A 238 20.36 6.98 -9.06
C ASN A 238 20.85 5.56 -9.35
#